data_3b4344cc8253ed445a948cc8df37eabb
#
_entry.id   3b4344cc8253ed445a948cc8df37eabb
#
_cell.length_a   1.000
_cell.length_b   1.000
_cell.length_c   1.000
_cell.angle_alpha   90.00
_cell.angle_beta   90.00
_cell.angle_gamma   90.00
#
_symmetry.space_group_name_H-M   'P 1'
#
loop_
_entity.id
_entity.type
_entity.pdbx_description
1 polymer ?
#
loop_
_entity_poly.entity_id
_entity_poly.type
_entity_poly.pdbx_seq_one_letter_code
_entity_poly.pdbx_strand_id
1 'polypeptide(L)'
;TGHYARVDRSTGRTRLLRAYDMGKDQTYFLAGLNQRQLSRAMFPIGEMQKGDLRRLAAEAGLATADKKDSTGICFIGERNFKKFLMQYLPAKPGDMIDLSGRVIGKDMEKNLLIVQQGEHEELFSLGLEANKVSFIEGEPPAREFECTAKFRYRQSDQKVKVTMHGDGCTVDFAEPQ
;
A
#
# COMPACT_ATOMS: atom_id res chain seq x y z
N THR A 1 -9.43 13.52 -9.94
CA THR A 1 -8.63 13.40 -8.71
C THR A 1 -7.14 13.51 -9.01
N GLY A 2 -6.34 14.03 -8.06
CA GLY A 2 -4.89 14.19 -8.16
C GLY A 2 -4.06 12.95 -7.77
N HIS A 3 -4.66 11.75 -7.71
CA HIS A 3 -3.91 10.54 -7.45
C HIS A 3 -3.06 10.15 -8.67
N TYR A 4 -1.86 9.66 -8.42
CA TYR A 4 -1.01 9.04 -9.42
C TYR A 4 -1.50 7.62 -9.70
N ALA A 5 -2.38 7.51 -10.66
CA ALA A 5 -2.96 6.28 -11.18
C ALA A 5 -3.42 6.52 -12.61
N ARG A 6 -3.71 5.46 -13.36
CA ARG A 6 -4.26 5.55 -14.72
C ARG A 6 -5.48 4.64 -14.84
N VAL A 7 -6.28 4.86 -15.87
CA VAL A 7 -7.41 3.99 -16.21
C VAL A 7 -7.38 3.62 -17.69
N ASP A 8 -7.72 2.38 -17.97
CA ASP A 8 -7.98 1.90 -19.32
C ASP A 8 -9.47 1.53 -19.46
N ARG A 9 -10.12 2.01 -20.51
CA ARG A 9 -11.54 1.79 -20.81
C ARG A 9 -11.75 1.05 -22.14
N SER A 10 -10.69 0.53 -22.73
CA SER A 10 -10.73 -0.08 -24.06
C SER A 10 -11.52 -1.41 -24.14
N THR A 11 -11.69 -2.08 -23.01
CA THR A 11 -12.25 -3.45 -22.96
C THR A 11 -13.70 -3.52 -22.47
N GLY A 12 -14.42 -2.40 -22.42
CA GLY A 12 -15.79 -2.33 -21.90
C GLY A 12 -15.90 -2.32 -20.38
N ARG A 13 -14.86 -2.72 -19.64
CA ARG A 13 -14.67 -2.51 -18.21
C ARG A 13 -13.57 -1.48 -17.97
N THR A 14 -13.66 -0.72 -16.89
CA THR A 14 -12.61 0.23 -16.53
C THR A 14 -11.56 -0.47 -15.70
N ARG A 15 -10.35 -0.59 -16.23
CA ARG A 15 -9.20 -1.17 -15.54
C ARG A 15 -8.42 -0.09 -14.83
N LEU A 16 -8.04 -0.34 -13.57
CA LEU A 16 -7.11 0.51 -12.85
C LEU A 16 -5.68 0.11 -13.22
N LEU A 17 -4.90 1.06 -13.68
CA LEU A 17 -3.50 0.87 -14.07
C LEU A 17 -2.59 1.68 -13.15
N ARG A 18 -1.38 1.17 -12.92
CA ARG A 18 -0.34 1.90 -12.21
C ARG A 18 0.01 3.21 -12.93
N ALA A 19 0.43 4.20 -12.16
CA ALA A 19 0.92 5.46 -12.70
C ALA A 19 2.15 5.25 -13.59
N TYR A 20 2.39 6.20 -14.47
CA TYR A 20 3.63 6.23 -15.27
C TYR A 20 4.85 6.46 -14.35
N ASP A 21 4.74 7.36 -13.38
CA ASP A 21 5.73 7.53 -12.32
C ASP A 21 5.53 6.47 -11.23
N MET A 22 6.25 5.35 -11.36
CA MET A 22 6.18 4.23 -10.43
C MET A 22 6.63 4.60 -9.01
N GLY A 23 7.48 5.61 -8.86
CA GLY A 23 7.91 6.13 -7.56
C GLY A 23 6.84 6.93 -6.84
N LYS A 24 5.76 7.30 -7.54
CA LYS A 24 4.62 8.06 -7.02
C LYS A 24 3.30 7.32 -7.16
N ASP A 25 3.31 6.07 -7.63
CA ASP A 25 2.10 5.27 -7.80
C ASP A 25 1.26 5.20 -6.51
N GLN A 26 -0.03 5.44 -6.66
CA GLN A 26 -1.00 5.49 -5.58
C GLN A 26 -2.19 4.53 -5.80
N THR A 27 -2.05 3.57 -6.71
CA THR A 27 -3.13 2.62 -7.02
C THR A 27 -3.57 1.81 -5.81
N TYR A 28 -2.68 1.56 -4.86
CA TYR A 28 -3.02 0.83 -3.63
C TYR A 28 -4.07 1.56 -2.76
N PHE A 29 -4.13 2.90 -2.78
CA PHE A 29 -5.19 3.66 -2.12
C PHE A 29 -6.56 3.49 -2.78
N LEU A 30 -6.58 3.03 -4.03
CA LEU A 30 -7.75 2.92 -4.87
C LEU A 30 -8.28 1.48 -4.96
N ALA A 31 -7.65 0.53 -4.24
CA ALA A 31 -8.00 -0.89 -4.26
C ALA A 31 -9.45 -1.19 -3.84
N GLY A 32 -10.05 -0.33 -3.00
CA GLY A 32 -11.44 -0.45 -2.56
C GLY A 32 -12.48 0.13 -3.54
N LEU A 33 -12.07 0.66 -4.71
CA LEU A 33 -13.01 1.19 -5.69
C LEU A 33 -13.68 0.04 -6.47
N ASN A 34 -14.97 0.25 -6.80
CA ASN A 34 -15.71 -0.62 -7.69
C ASN A 34 -15.84 -0.02 -9.10
N GLN A 35 -16.37 -0.78 -10.05
CA GLN A 35 -16.55 -0.35 -11.45
C GLN A 35 -17.38 0.92 -11.59
N ARG A 36 -18.45 1.08 -10.80
CA ARG A 36 -19.32 2.27 -10.83
C ARG A 36 -18.54 3.53 -10.45
N GLN A 37 -17.65 3.44 -9.47
CA GLN A 37 -16.84 4.56 -9.01
C GLN A 37 -15.68 4.82 -9.99
N LEU A 38 -14.96 3.77 -10.39
CA LEU A 38 -13.78 3.89 -11.24
C LEU A 38 -14.14 4.39 -12.66
N SER A 39 -15.28 3.96 -13.22
CA SER A 39 -15.73 4.42 -14.55
C SER A 39 -15.94 5.92 -14.65
N ARG A 40 -16.22 6.56 -13.52
CA ARG A 40 -16.43 8.02 -13.42
C ARG A 40 -15.19 8.78 -12.93
N ALA A 41 -14.14 8.08 -12.54
CA ALA A 41 -12.91 8.70 -12.05
C ALA A 41 -12.00 9.11 -13.21
N MET A 42 -11.33 10.24 -13.07
CA MET A 42 -10.29 10.70 -13.98
C MET A 42 -9.01 11.00 -13.18
N PHE A 43 -7.88 10.60 -13.74
CA PHE A 43 -6.55 10.75 -13.14
C PHE A 43 -5.64 11.56 -14.10
N PRO A 44 -5.79 12.90 -14.17
CA PRO A 44 -5.13 13.72 -15.19
C PRO A 44 -3.61 13.67 -15.13
N ILE A 45 -3.03 13.38 -13.97
CA ILE A 45 -1.58 13.37 -13.75
C ILE A 45 -0.97 11.96 -13.79
N GLY A 46 -1.77 10.94 -14.07
CA GLY A 46 -1.31 9.54 -14.05
C GLY A 46 -0.26 9.19 -15.10
N GLU A 47 -0.24 9.90 -16.22
CA GLU A 47 0.72 9.72 -17.31
C GLU A 47 1.98 10.60 -17.16
N MET A 48 2.12 11.36 -16.06
CA MET A 48 3.18 12.34 -15.89
C MET A 48 4.18 11.92 -14.83
N GLN A 49 5.46 12.26 -15.08
CA GLN A 49 6.47 12.25 -14.03
C GLN A 49 6.25 13.41 -13.05
N LYS A 50 6.51 13.18 -11.77
CA LYS A 50 6.34 14.21 -10.73
C LYS A 50 7.16 15.48 -11.01
N GLY A 51 8.36 15.33 -11.56
CA GLY A 51 9.22 16.45 -11.94
C GLY A 51 8.58 17.33 -13.02
N ASP A 52 8.01 16.72 -14.05
CA ASP A 52 7.34 17.45 -15.14
C ASP A 52 6.08 18.15 -14.64
N LEU A 53 5.31 17.50 -13.77
CA LEU A 53 4.14 18.14 -13.18
C LEU A 53 4.51 19.40 -12.38
N ARG A 54 5.60 19.34 -11.58
CA ARG A 54 6.07 20.51 -10.83
C ARG A 54 6.54 21.65 -11.75
N ARG A 55 7.24 21.30 -12.82
CA ARG A 55 7.66 22.29 -13.83
C ARG A 55 6.45 22.99 -14.46
N LEU A 56 5.46 22.23 -14.91
CA LEU A 56 4.22 22.78 -15.47
C LEU A 56 3.45 23.63 -14.45
N ALA A 57 3.40 23.21 -13.19
CA ALA A 57 2.75 24.00 -12.12
C ALA A 57 3.47 25.33 -11.89
N ALA A 58 4.81 25.35 -11.94
CA ALA A 58 5.60 26.58 -11.82
C ALA A 58 5.42 27.50 -13.03
N GLU A 59 5.45 26.97 -14.25
CA GLU A 59 5.19 27.70 -15.50
C GLU A 59 3.77 28.31 -15.51
N ALA A 60 2.80 27.60 -14.93
CA ALA A 60 1.43 28.09 -14.79
C ALA A 60 1.22 29.04 -13.58
N GLY A 61 2.27 29.36 -12.82
CA GLY A 61 2.20 30.26 -11.66
C GLY A 61 1.36 29.73 -10.50
N LEU A 62 1.22 28.41 -10.38
CA LEU A 62 0.42 27.82 -9.30
C LEU A 62 1.13 27.92 -7.96
N ALA A 63 0.47 28.44 -6.94
CA ALA A 63 1.00 28.59 -5.57
C ALA A 63 1.41 27.25 -4.91
N THR A 64 0.99 26.13 -5.48
CA THR A 64 1.30 24.79 -5.00
C THR A 64 2.51 24.15 -5.68
N ALA A 65 3.17 24.84 -6.64
CA ALA A 65 4.29 24.29 -7.40
C ALA A 65 5.44 23.82 -6.48
N ASP A 66 5.79 24.60 -5.47
CA ASP A 66 6.87 24.34 -4.52
C ASP A 66 6.42 23.60 -3.26
N LYS A 67 5.14 23.24 -3.17
CA LYS A 67 4.62 22.52 -2.00
C LYS A 67 5.32 21.17 -1.84
N LYS A 68 5.87 20.93 -0.64
CA LYS A 68 6.46 19.63 -0.29
C LYS A 68 5.43 18.51 -0.41
N ASP A 69 5.91 17.31 -0.75
CA ASP A 69 5.06 16.12 -0.74
C ASP A 69 4.51 15.89 0.67
N SER A 70 3.25 15.48 0.76
CA SER A 70 2.64 15.13 2.04
C SER A 70 3.36 13.91 2.64
N THR A 71 3.87 14.05 3.84
CA THR A 71 4.62 13.01 4.57
C THR A 71 3.82 12.40 5.73
N GLY A 72 2.54 12.68 5.82
CA GLY A 72 1.68 12.25 6.90
C GLY A 72 0.50 11.40 6.45
N ILE A 73 -0.26 10.93 7.43
CA ILE A 73 -1.54 10.27 7.18
C ILE A 73 -2.53 11.32 6.67
N CYS A 74 -3.19 11.03 5.55
CA CYS A 74 -4.25 11.88 5.01
C CYS A 74 -5.28 12.20 6.10
N PHE A 75 -5.78 13.45 6.12
CA PHE A 75 -6.75 13.99 7.09
C PHE A 75 -6.21 14.38 8.47
N ILE A 76 -5.00 13.99 8.87
CA ILE A 76 -4.41 14.39 10.15
C ILE A 76 -3.66 15.73 10.02
N GLY A 77 -3.23 16.10 8.81
CA GLY A 77 -2.42 17.28 8.54
C GLY A 77 -0.96 17.13 8.99
N GLU A 78 -0.21 18.23 8.91
CA GLU A 78 1.20 18.25 9.34
C GLU A 78 1.28 18.30 10.87
N ARG A 79 1.23 17.14 11.51
CA ARG A 79 1.37 17.01 12.97
C ARG A 79 2.44 15.98 13.31
N ASN A 80 3.07 16.16 14.47
CA ASN A 80 3.92 15.12 15.01
C ASN A 80 3.06 13.88 15.34
N PHE A 81 3.19 12.84 14.54
CA PHE A 81 2.37 11.63 14.61
C PHE A 81 2.39 10.97 16.00
N LYS A 82 3.56 10.91 16.64
CA LYS A 82 3.69 10.38 18.01
C LYS A 82 2.87 11.18 19.00
N LYS A 83 2.98 12.51 18.99
CA LYS A 83 2.20 13.39 19.89
C LYS A 83 0.69 13.28 19.63
N PHE A 84 0.30 13.12 18.36
CA PHE A 84 -1.10 12.94 18.00
C PHE A 84 -1.63 11.62 18.55
N LEU A 85 -0.94 10.50 18.31
CA LEU A 85 -1.35 9.18 18.82
C LEU A 85 -1.42 9.11 20.34
N MET A 86 -0.50 9.77 21.06
CA MET A 86 -0.48 9.76 22.52
C MET A 86 -1.73 10.39 23.16
N GLN A 87 -2.51 11.15 22.42
CA GLN A 87 -3.80 11.69 22.89
C GLN A 87 -4.89 10.61 22.98
N TYR A 88 -4.79 9.56 22.17
CA TYR A 88 -5.79 8.47 22.07
C TYR A 88 -5.27 7.15 22.61
N LEU A 89 -3.98 6.92 22.48
CA LEU A 89 -3.28 5.70 22.89
C LEU A 89 -2.13 6.09 23.82
N PRO A 90 -2.38 6.16 25.13
CA PRO A 90 -1.31 6.44 26.08
C PRO A 90 -0.23 5.37 25.95
N ALA A 91 1.00 5.80 25.65
CA ALA A 91 2.14 4.92 25.52
C ALA A 91 2.46 4.32 26.89
N LYS A 92 2.42 2.99 26.98
CA LYS A 92 3.00 2.25 28.09
C LYS A 92 4.39 1.79 27.63
N PRO A 93 5.49 2.30 28.18
CA PRO A 93 6.82 1.81 27.87
C PRO A 93 6.89 0.31 28.19
N GLY A 94 7.52 -0.45 27.33
CA GLY A 94 7.83 -1.86 27.52
C GLY A 94 9.28 -2.13 27.16
N ASP A 95 9.79 -3.26 27.61
CA ASP A 95 11.16 -3.66 27.38
C ASP A 95 11.34 -4.29 25.99
N MET A 96 12.49 -4.05 25.37
CA MET A 96 12.96 -4.81 24.22
C MET A 96 13.94 -5.87 24.72
N ILE A 97 13.69 -7.14 24.41
CA ILE A 97 14.46 -8.27 24.92
C ILE A 97 15.56 -8.76 23.97
N ASP A 98 15.89 -8.04 22.96
CA ASP A 98 17.15 -8.19 22.23
C ASP A 98 17.57 -6.82 21.68
N LEU A 99 18.86 -6.50 21.81
CA LEU A 99 19.38 -5.14 21.61
C LEU A 99 19.67 -4.78 20.15
N SER A 100 19.42 -5.65 19.19
CA SER A 100 20.07 -5.47 17.90
C SER A 100 19.21 -5.77 16.66
N GLY A 101 17.87 -5.93 16.80
CA GLY A 101 17.22 -6.56 15.69
C GLY A 101 15.81 -6.13 15.31
N ARG A 102 15.28 -6.90 14.39
CA ARG A 102 13.92 -6.76 13.88
C ARG A 102 12.93 -7.40 14.86
N VAL A 103 11.72 -6.85 14.93
CA VAL A 103 10.64 -7.40 15.77
C VAL A 103 10.17 -8.72 15.17
N ILE A 104 10.24 -9.79 15.96
CA ILE A 104 9.74 -11.14 15.61
C ILE A 104 8.49 -11.53 16.40
N GLY A 105 8.16 -10.81 17.48
CA GLY A 105 6.98 -11.10 18.26
C GLY A 105 6.66 -10.03 19.29
N LYS A 106 5.51 -10.21 19.94
CA LYS A 106 5.03 -9.35 21.04
C LYS A 106 4.43 -10.23 22.12
N ASP A 107 4.82 -9.98 23.35
CA ASP A 107 4.13 -10.50 24.53
C ASP A 107 3.33 -9.36 25.15
N MET A 108 2.03 -9.36 24.92
CA MET A 108 1.15 -8.28 25.37
C MET A 108 0.88 -8.33 26.88
N GLU A 109 0.98 -9.49 27.50
CA GLU A 109 0.78 -9.65 28.93
C GLU A 109 1.96 -9.08 29.71
N LYS A 110 3.17 -9.37 29.25
CA LYS A 110 4.42 -8.87 29.84
C LYS A 110 4.86 -7.52 29.31
N ASN A 111 4.15 -6.98 28.31
CA ASN A 111 4.51 -5.74 27.59
C ASN A 111 5.94 -5.77 27.00
N LEU A 112 6.30 -6.91 26.40
CA LEU A 112 7.61 -7.14 25.80
C LEU A 112 7.55 -7.07 24.27
N LEU A 113 8.60 -6.55 23.68
CA LEU A 113 8.84 -6.60 22.25
C LEU A 113 10.00 -7.57 22.01
N ILE A 114 9.72 -8.67 21.31
CA ILE A 114 10.72 -9.66 20.94
C ILE A 114 11.35 -9.25 19.63
N VAL A 115 12.66 -9.08 19.60
CA VAL A 115 13.42 -8.60 18.45
C VAL A 115 14.57 -9.54 18.14
N GLN A 116 14.97 -9.59 16.86
CA GLN A 116 16.08 -10.41 16.41
C GLN A 116 16.98 -9.64 15.43
N GLN A 117 18.28 -9.87 15.52
CA GLN A 117 19.26 -9.27 14.62
C GLN A 117 19.51 -10.16 13.40
N GLY A 118 19.66 -9.53 12.23
CA GLY A 118 20.02 -10.22 10.99
C GLY A 118 18.81 -10.81 10.26
N GLU A 119 19.10 -11.69 9.32
CA GLU A 119 18.11 -12.42 8.53
C GLU A 119 17.96 -13.82 9.12
N HIS A 120 16.75 -14.15 9.56
CA HIS A 120 16.39 -15.44 10.12
C HIS A 120 15.08 -15.92 9.49
N GLU A 121 14.88 -17.23 9.45
CA GLU A 121 13.71 -17.86 8.84
C GLU A 121 12.39 -17.35 9.43
N GLU A 122 12.37 -17.03 10.74
CA GLU A 122 11.18 -16.48 11.41
C GLU A 122 10.75 -15.09 10.92
N LEU A 123 11.60 -14.40 10.16
CA LEU A 123 11.26 -13.11 9.54
C LEU A 123 10.55 -13.26 8.20
N PHE A 124 10.49 -14.46 7.68
CA PHE A 124 9.95 -14.75 6.36
C PHE A 124 8.74 -15.67 6.45
N SER A 125 7.83 -15.49 5.52
CA SER A 125 6.65 -16.32 5.36
C SER A 125 6.61 -16.89 3.95
N LEU A 126 6.07 -18.10 3.81
CA LEU A 126 5.83 -18.75 2.52
C LEU A 126 4.46 -18.42 1.95
N GLY A 127 3.61 -17.76 2.72
CA GLY A 127 2.27 -17.38 2.31
C GLY A 127 1.57 -16.51 3.35
N LEU A 128 0.36 -16.08 3.01
CA LEU A 128 -0.54 -15.36 3.90
C LEU A 128 -1.99 -15.75 3.63
N GLU A 129 -2.83 -15.52 4.62
CA GLU A 129 -4.28 -15.53 4.48
C GLU A 129 -4.83 -14.11 4.53
N ALA A 130 -5.75 -13.79 3.63
CA ALA A 130 -6.44 -12.51 3.58
C ALA A 130 -7.95 -12.72 3.65
N ASN A 131 -8.63 -11.88 4.40
CA ASN A 131 -10.08 -11.85 4.52
C ASN A 131 -10.64 -10.57 3.88
N LYS A 132 -11.89 -10.59 3.45
CA LYS A 132 -12.59 -9.45 2.85
C LYS A 132 -11.86 -8.90 1.63
N VAL A 133 -11.44 -9.80 0.76
CA VAL A 133 -10.73 -9.46 -0.47
C VAL A 133 -11.67 -8.71 -1.41
N SER A 134 -11.22 -7.58 -1.95
CA SER A 134 -11.98 -6.76 -2.89
C SER A 134 -11.33 -6.79 -4.26
N PHE A 135 -12.13 -7.04 -5.28
CA PHE A 135 -11.71 -6.96 -6.68
C PHE A 135 -12.33 -5.74 -7.34
N ILE A 136 -11.53 -4.90 -7.97
CA ILE A 136 -11.99 -3.71 -8.69
C ILE A 136 -12.90 -4.11 -9.85
N GLU A 137 -12.67 -5.25 -10.46
CA GLU A 137 -13.49 -5.81 -11.53
C GLU A 137 -14.80 -6.46 -11.04
N GLY A 138 -14.99 -6.53 -9.71
CA GLY A 138 -16.18 -7.05 -9.05
C GLY A 138 -16.06 -8.49 -8.59
N GLU A 139 -15.27 -9.31 -9.27
CA GLU A 139 -15.08 -10.74 -8.98
C GLU A 139 -13.64 -11.16 -9.28
N PRO A 140 -13.13 -12.22 -8.66
CA PRO A 140 -11.83 -12.79 -8.99
C PRO A 140 -11.79 -13.36 -10.41
N PRO A 141 -10.63 -13.39 -11.06
CA PRO A 141 -10.49 -13.94 -12.41
C PRO A 141 -10.77 -15.45 -12.48
N ALA A 142 -10.48 -16.17 -11.39
CA ALA A 142 -10.74 -17.59 -11.22
C ALA A 142 -10.70 -17.95 -9.74
N ARG A 143 -11.06 -19.20 -9.39
CA ARG A 143 -10.88 -19.73 -8.03
C ARG A 143 -9.41 -19.84 -7.64
N GLU A 144 -8.56 -20.23 -8.57
CA GLU A 144 -7.11 -20.26 -8.43
C GLU A 144 -6.49 -19.51 -9.62
N PHE A 145 -5.52 -18.67 -9.34
CA PHE A 145 -4.82 -17.91 -10.39
C PHE A 145 -3.43 -17.48 -9.92
N GLU A 146 -2.55 -17.24 -10.88
CA GLU A 146 -1.23 -16.67 -10.66
C GLU A 146 -1.27 -15.17 -10.98
N CYS A 147 -0.58 -14.39 -10.16
CA CYS A 147 -0.42 -12.96 -10.39
C CYS A 147 0.88 -12.46 -9.76
N THR A 148 1.07 -11.17 -9.80
CA THR A 148 2.11 -10.51 -8.99
C THR A 148 1.48 -9.70 -7.88
N ALA A 149 2.09 -9.71 -6.71
CA ALA A 149 1.62 -8.98 -5.54
C ALA A 149 2.74 -8.14 -4.91
N LYS A 150 2.35 -7.12 -4.18
CA LYS A 150 3.21 -6.32 -3.30
C LYS A 150 2.64 -6.33 -1.89
N PHE A 151 3.46 -6.66 -0.92
CA PHE A 151 3.10 -6.65 0.49
C PHE A 151 3.55 -5.37 1.20
N ARG A 152 4.51 -4.65 0.60
CA ARG A 152 5.00 -3.35 1.07
C ARG A 152 5.18 -2.38 -0.10
N TYR A 153 4.92 -1.11 0.14
CA TYR A 153 4.95 -0.06 -0.89
C TYR A 153 6.23 -0.02 -1.75
N ARG A 154 7.40 -0.23 -1.13
CA ARG A 154 8.70 -0.15 -1.83
C ARG A 154 9.24 -1.50 -2.28
N GLN A 155 8.54 -2.58 -2.02
CA GLN A 155 8.94 -3.92 -2.45
C GLN A 155 8.75 -4.06 -3.96
N SER A 156 9.57 -4.88 -4.60
CA SER A 156 9.33 -5.34 -5.97
C SER A 156 8.11 -6.24 -6.04
N ASP A 157 7.53 -6.37 -7.23
CA ASP A 157 6.43 -7.32 -7.45
C ASP A 157 6.93 -8.76 -7.26
N GLN A 158 6.19 -9.53 -6.47
CA GLN A 158 6.47 -10.94 -6.21
C GLN A 158 5.46 -11.82 -6.95
N LYS A 159 5.93 -12.91 -7.54
CA LYS A 159 5.04 -13.92 -8.11
C LYS A 159 4.34 -14.68 -7.00
N VAL A 160 3.03 -14.82 -7.13
CA VAL A 160 2.20 -15.50 -6.13
C VAL A 160 1.14 -16.33 -6.80
N LYS A 161 0.72 -17.40 -6.12
CA LYS A 161 -0.48 -18.17 -6.43
C LYS A 161 -1.57 -17.79 -5.42
N VAL A 162 -2.74 -17.45 -5.92
CA VAL A 162 -3.89 -17.07 -5.10
C VAL A 162 -4.95 -18.15 -5.20
N THR A 163 -5.47 -18.61 -4.05
CA THR A 163 -6.60 -19.54 -3.95
C THR A 163 -7.74 -18.88 -3.19
N MET A 164 -8.90 -18.72 -3.81
CA MET A 164 -10.06 -18.06 -3.21
C MET A 164 -10.87 -18.99 -2.33
N HIS A 165 -11.30 -18.49 -1.15
CA HIS A 165 -12.13 -19.19 -0.17
C HIS A 165 -13.24 -18.24 0.33
N GLY A 166 -14.40 -18.28 -0.29
CA GLY A 166 -15.48 -17.34 0.05
C GLY A 166 -15.08 -15.90 -0.24
N ASP A 167 -15.05 -15.04 0.78
CA ASP A 167 -14.62 -13.64 0.69
C ASP A 167 -13.13 -13.40 1.01
N GLY A 168 -12.40 -14.49 1.28
CA GLY A 168 -10.99 -14.47 1.58
C GLY A 168 -10.15 -15.23 0.55
N CYS A 169 -8.85 -15.24 0.76
CA CYS A 169 -7.92 -16.03 -0.05
C CYS A 169 -6.68 -16.47 0.73
N THR A 170 -6.09 -17.56 0.28
CA THR A 170 -4.70 -17.93 0.60
C THR A 170 -3.81 -17.45 -0.54
N VAL A 171 -2.67 -16.89 -0.19
CA VAL A 171 -1.65 -16.44 -1.14
C VAL A 171 -0.35 -17.16 -0.84
N ASP A 172 0.08 -18.01 -1.77
CA ASP A 172 1.35 -18.74 -1.68
C ASP A 172 2.44 -17.97 -2.42
N PHE A 173 3.58 -17.79 -1.78
CA PHE A 173 4.71 -17.06 -2.35
C PHE A 173 5.65 -18.01 -3.09
N ALA A 174 6.14 -17.59 -4.24
CA ALA A 174 7.15 -18.36 -4.98
C ALA A 174 8.49 -18.42 -4.21
N GLU A 175 8.78 -17.38 -3.42
CA GLU A 175 9.96 -17.27 -2.56
C GLU A 175 9.53 -16.69 -1.21
N PRO A 176 10.20 -17.05 -0.09
CA PRO A 176 9.89 -16.50 1.24
C PRO A 176 9.96 -14.97 1.28
N GLN A 177 8.98 -14.33 1.93
CA GLN A 177 8.82 -12.87 1.98
C GLN A 177 8.80 -12.33 3.41
#